data_efae976ffc65b2c2497b7d5a8a6a2e9c
#
_entry.id   efae976ffc65b2c2497b7d5a8a6a2e9c
#
_cell.length_a   1.000
_cell.length_b   1.000
_cell.length_c   1.000
_cell.angle_alpha   90.00
_cell.angle_beta   90.00
_cell.angle_gamma   90.00
#
_symmetry.space_group_name_H-M   'P 1'
#
loop_
_entity.id
_entity.type
_entity.pdbx_description
1 polymer ?
#
loop_
_entity_poly.entity_id
_entity_poly.type
_entity_poly.pdbx_seq_one_letter_code
_entity_poly.pdbx_strand_id
1 'polypeptide(L)'
;MQIYLARNNQQAGPYSLEQVNQMLASQQVLLTDLAWHEGMAEWKTLGELTQGKLVYEPVGYTPFSAQIKTETTPNSAFQIKVEQKTSQLAPIHSRFFAKLIDVFLWFPATFLLTAFFTPEQAQKFTQLNEQLFRLMADRSSDIALAQKVQTEILAIIPTQAWMAMCVYIIAMLMVQAFLIGKSGQSIGKKLLKIKIVDAETSAPVSSVRAFWLRSMVFVILNMIILPLISVIESLFALGKNRQALHDKLAKTKVVQK
;
A
#
# COMPACT_ATOMS: atom_id res chain seq x y z
N MET A 1 3.25 33.88 17.36
CA MET A 1 2.02 34.48 17.92
C MET A 1 1.27 33.37 18.65
N GLN A 2 0.82 33.63 19.88
CA GLN A 2 0.04 32.69 20.69
C GLN A 2 -1.40 33.13 20.70
N ILE A 3 -2.32 32.22 20.38
CA ILE A 3 -3.76 32.49 20.27
C ILE A 3 -4.47 31.63 21.30
N TYR A 4 -5.36 32.23 22.03
CA TYR A 4 -6.26 31.57 22.99
C TYR A 4 -7.65 31.54 22.39
N LEU A 5 -8.35 30.43 22.60
CA LEU A 5 -9.72 30.22 22.12
C LEU A 5 -10.63 30.03 23.31
N ALA A 6 -11.89 30.47 23.20
CA ALA A 6 -12.88 30.24 24.23
C ALA A 6 -14.24 29.85 23.65
N ARG A 7 -14.87 28.84 24.28
CA ARG A 7 -16.21 28.35 23.97
C ARG A 7 -16.92 28.01 25.29
N ASN A 8 -18.15 28.44 25.45
CA ASN A 8 -18.97 28.15 26.66
C ASN A 8 -18.24 28.46 27.98
N ASN A 9 -17.58 29.61 28.08
CA ASN A 9 -16.77 30.05 29.23
C ASN A 9 -15.57 29.15 29.57
N GLN A 10 -15.19 28.25 28.68
CA GLN A 10 -13.97 27.46 28.79
C GLN A 10 -12.91 28.00 27.82
N GLN A 11 -11.74 28.31 28.35
CA GLN A 11 -10.60 28.79 27.58
C GLN A 11 -9.65 27.65 27.32
N ALA A 12 -9.08 27.60 26.10
CA ALA A 12 -8.07 26.65 25.66
C ALA A 12 -6.95 27.36 24.91
N GLY A 13 -5.74 26.80 24.96
CA GLY A 13 -4.55 27.34 24.30
C GLY A 13 -3.35 27.39 25.24
N PRO A 14 -2.23 27.98 24.87
CA PRO A 14 -2.03 28.75 23.62
C PRO A 14 -1.88 27.87 22.39
N TYR A 15 -2.43 28.30 21.27
CA TYR A 15 -2.30 27.67 19.96
C TYR A 15 -1.47 28.53 19.02
N SER A 16 -0.78 27.90 18.05
CA SER A 16 -0.15 28.64 16.96
C SER A 16 -1.21 29.03 15.91
N LEU A 17 -0.88 29.99 15.04
CA LEU A 17 -1.77 30.40 13.94
C LEU A 17 -2.09 29.24 13.00
N GLU A 18 -1.10 28.39 12.70
CA GLU A 18 -1.26 27.21 11.86
C GLU A 18 -2.21 26.18 12.50
N GLN A 19 -2.12 26.00 13.83
CA GLN A 19 -3.02 25.12 14.56
C GLN A 19 -4.45 25.62 14.53
N VAL A 20 -4.67 26.93 14.74
CA VAL A 20 -6.01 27.53 14.66
C VAL A 20 -6.60 27.37 13.26
N ASN A 21 -5.81 27.61 12.22
CA ASN A 21 -6.25 27.45 10.84
C ASN A 21 -6.57 25.98 10.49
N GLN A 22 -5.78 25.04 11.01
CA GLN A 22 -6.06 23.61 10.85
C GLN A 22 -7.34 23.20 11.59
N MET A 23 -7.58 23.73 12.79
CA MET A 23 -8.81 23.47 13.56
C MET A 23 -10.03 24.09 12.91
N LEU A 24 -9.90 25.29 12.28
CA LEU A 24 -10.96 25.89 11.48
C LEU A 24 -11.30 25.06 10.25
N ALA A 25 -10.29 24.62 9.50
CA ALA A 25 -10.48 23.78 8.32
C ALA A 25 -11.10 22.40 8.65
N SER A 26 -10.78 21.85 9.81
CA SER A 26 -11.34 20.56 10.31
C SER A 26 -12.65 20.70 11.09
N GLN A 27 -13.20 21.91 11.20
CA GLN A 27 -14.41 22.25 11.95
C GLN A 27 -14.35 21.87 13.46
N GLN A 28 -13.17 21.71 14.02
CA GLN A 28 -12.97 21.53 15.46
C GLN A 28 -13.24 22.83 16.21
N VAL A 29 -12.98 23.96 15.55
CA VAL A 29 -13.28 25.31 16.03
C VAL A 29 -14.28 25.97 15.09
N LEU A 30 -15.25 26.65 15.63
CA LEU A 30 -16.33 27.29 14.87
C LEU A 30 -16.08 28.81 14.74
N LEU A 31 -16.65 29.41 13.73
CA LEU A 31 -16.59 30.87 13.53
C LEU A 31 -17.26 31.66 14.68
N THR A 32 -18.11 30.99 15.46
CA THR A 32 -18.75 31.54 16.66
C THR A 32 -17.88 31.50 17.93
N ASP A 33 -16.76 30.77 17.90
CA ASP A 33 -15.85 30.71 19.02
C ASP A 33 -15.09 32.02 19.17
N LEU A 34 -14.80 32.38 20.44
CA LEU A 34 -14.01 33.55 20.73
C LEU A 34 -12.52 33.25 20.59
N ALA A 35 -11.79 34.21 20.11
CA ALA A 35 -10.33 34.15 20.00
C ALA A 35 -9.72 35.46 20.56
N TRP A 36 -8.54 35.30 21.17
CA TRP A 36 -7.74 36.40 21.69
C TRP A 36 -6.26 36.11 21.50
N HIS A 37 -5.49 37.13 21.14
CA HIS A 37 -4.03 37.09 21.15
C HIS A 37 -3.46 38.41 21.69
N GLU A 38 -2.19 38.39 22.02
CA GLU A 38 -1.48 39.58 22.46
C GLU A 38 -1.62 40.72 21.45
N GLY A 39 -2.02 41.91 21.95
CA GLY A 39 -2.32 43.10 21.15
C GLY A 39 -3.81 43.33 20.90
N MET A 40 -4.69 42.41 21.28
CA MET A 40 -6.15 42.63 21.24
C MET A 40 -6.67 43.16 22.57
N ALA A 41 -7.52 44.20 22.49
CA ALA A 41 -8.14 44.82 23.68
C ALA A 41 -9.23 43.93 24.32
N GLU A 42 -9.89 43.09 23.50
CA GLU A 42 -11.01 42.25 23.91
C GLU A 42 -11.08 40.95 23.08
N TRP A 43 -11.82 39.97 23.62
CA TRP A 43 -12.13 38.74 22.91
C TRP A 43 -13.09 39.01 21.76
N LYS A 44 -12.80 38.49 20.57
CA LYS A 44 -13.64 38.59 19.36
C LYS A 44 -13.97 37.23 18.81
N THR A 45 -15.09 37.12 18.11
CA THR A 45 -15.43 35.88 17.43
C THR A 45 -14.47 35.61 16.26
N LEU A 46 -14.16 34.35 16.04
CA LEU A 46 -13.35 33.99 14.86
C LEU A 46 -14.02 34.44 13.56
N GLY A 47 -15.35 34.45 13.49
CA GLY A 47 -16.10 34.96 12.34
C GLY A 47 -15.84 36.43 12.05
N GLU A 48 -15.71 37.27 13.08
CA GLU A 48 -15.35 38.70 12.93
C GLU A 48 -13.89 38.84 12.49
N LEU A 49 -12.99 38.09 13.12
CA LEU A 49 -11.55 38.14 12.83
C LEU A 49 -11.19 37.63 11.45
N THR A 50 -11.92 36.65 10.95
CA THR A 50 -11.70 36.01 9.62
C THR A 50 -12.57 36.61 8.54
N GLN A 51 -13.47 37.54 8.88
CA GLN A 51 -14.49 38.05 7.96
C GLN A 51 -15.32 36.93 7.31
N GLY A 52 -15.62 35.88 8.09
CA GLY A 52 -16.39 34.72 7.66
C GLY A 52 -15.60 33.68 6.83
N LYS A 53 -14.31 33.87 6.65
CA LYS A 53 -13.45 32.89 5.95
C LYS A 53 -13.00 31.79 6.93
N LEU A 54 -12.68 30.60 6.40
CA LEU A 54 -12.13 29.50 7.20
C LEU A 54 -10.59 29.57 7.36
N VAL A 55 -10.04 30.78 7.23
CA VAL A 55 -8.61 31.08 7.42
C VAL A 55 -8.48 32.35 8.22
N TYR A 56 -7.72 32.28 9.31
CA TYR A 56 -7.41 33.43 10.16
C TYR A 56 -6.09 34.07 9.75
N GLU A 57 -6.12 35.31 9.36
CA GLU A 57 -4.94 36.13 8.98
C GLU A 57 -4.98 37.43 9.79
N PRO A 58 -4.30 37.49 10.95
CA PRO A 58 -4.28 38.70 11.78
C PRO A 58 -3.67 39.90 11.05
N VAL A 59 -4.21 41.07 11.27
CA VAL A 59 -3.69 42.30 10.70
C VAL A 59 -2.26 42.55 11.18
N GLY A 60 -1.33 42.70 10.27
CA GLY A 60 0.11 42.88 10.54
C GLY A 60 0.91 41.57 10.64
N TYR A 61 0.27 40.43 10.54
CA TYR A 61 0.99 39.13 10.40
C TYR A 61 1.42 38.94 8.97
N THR A 62 2.72 39.05 8.71
CA THR A 62 3.32 38.61 7.45
C THR A 62 3.77 37.16 7.63
N PRO A 63 3.15 36.18 6.95
CA PRO A 63 3.65 34.81 6.99
C PRO A 63 5.14 34.79 6.60
N PHE A 64 5.94 33.99 7.28
CA PHE A 64 7.36 33.85 6.99
C PHE A 64 7.67 33.61 5.49
N SER A 65 6.71 33.03 4.78
CA SER A 65 6.76 32.83 3.33
C SER A 65 6.60 34.13 2.51
N ALA A 66 6.05 35.21 3.08
CA ALA A 66 5.88 36.49 2.37
C ALA A 66 7.09 37.44 2.55
N GLN A 67 7.90 37.25 3.59
CA GLN A 67 9.11 38.05 3.80
C GLN A 67 10.24 37.73 2.81
N ILE A 68 10.14 36.62 2.05
CA ILE A 68 11.13 36.22 1.03
C ILE A 68 10.89 36.94 -0.31
N LYS A 69 9.84 37.74 -0.45
CA LYS A 69 9.45 38.36 -1.76
C LYS A 69 9.92 39.78 -1.98
N THR A 70 10.69 40.41 -1.10
CA THR A 70 11.08 41.83 -1.29
C THR A 70 12.57 42.06 -1.07
N GLU A 71 13.42 41.30 -1.75
CA GLU A 71 14.78 41.74 -2.07
C GLU A 71 15.13 41.24 -3.47
N THR A 72 14.93 42.11 -4.42
CA THR A 72 15.37 41.94 -5.81
C THR A 72 16.85 42.29 -5.87
N THR A 73 17.72 41.28 -5.72
CA THR A 73 19.08 41.33 -6.24
C THR A 73 19.33 40.09 -7.09
N PRO A 74 19.80 40.26 -8.34
CA PRO A 74 20.01 39.11 -9.21
C PRO A 74 21.38 38.50 -8.89
N ASN A 75 21.42 37.48 -8.13
CA ASN A 75 22.41 36.40 -8.13
C ASN A 75 22.48 35.69 -6.77
N SER A 76 21.71 34.69 -6.65
CA SER A 76 22.01 33.32 -6.17
C SER A 76 20.66 32.65 -5.87
N ALA A 77 20.29 31.78 -6.78
CA ALA A 77 19.10 30.96 -6.67
C ALA A 77 19.29 29.89 -5.60
N PHE A 78 19.12 30.28 -4.33
CA PHE A 78 18.78 29.31 -3.30
C PHE A 78 17.26 29.11 -3.38
N GLN A 79 16.84 28.42 -4.45
CA GLN A 79 15.51 27.86 -4.49
C GLN A 79 15.50 26.76 -3.43
N ILE A 80 14.90 27.03 -2.26
CA ILE A 80 14.32 25.95 -1.45
C ILE A 80 13.20 25.39 -2.31
N LYS A 81 13.57 24.45 -3.17
CA LYS A 81 12.63 23.56 -3.81
C LYS A 81 12.01 22.78 -2.66
N VAL A 82 10.87 23.25 -2.14
CA VAL A 82 9.94 22.37 -1.46
C VAL A 82 9.55 21.39 -2.56
N GLU A 83 10.38 20.37 -2.73
CA GLU A 83 9.98 19.19 -3.47
C GLU A 83 8.78 18.64 -2.71
N GLN A 84 7.59 19.09 -3.07
CA GLN A 84 6.50 18.15 -3.11
C GLN A 84 7.05 17.05 -4.02
N LYS A 85 7.65 16.05 -3.38
CA LYS A 85 8.12 14.84 -4.04
C LYS A 85 6.85 14.23 -4.61
N THR A 86 6.44 14.72 -5.77
CA THR A 86 5.36 14.14 -6.55
C THR A 86 5.82 12.72 -6.76
N SER A 87 5.30 11.83 -5.93
CA SER A 87 5.72 10.44 -5.93
C SER A 87 5.38 9.87 -7.30
N GLN A 88 6.40 9.80 -8.16
CA GLN A 88 6.24 9.33 -9.52
C GLN A 88 5.70 7.89 -9.47
N LEU A 89 4.68 7.63 -10.26
CA LEU A 89 4.13 6.28 -10.38
C LEU A 89 5.21 5.32 -10.86
N ALA A 90 5.33 4.20 -10.16
CA ALA A 90 6.30 3.17 -10.53
C ALA A 90 6.02 2.68 -11.97
N PRO A 91 7.07 2.55 -12.80
CA PRO A 91 6.93 2.04 -14.15
C PRO A 91 6.42 0.60 -14.14
N ILE A 92 5.70 0.21 -15.19
CA ILE A 92 5.04 -1.10 -15.29
C ILE A 92 6.05 -2.23 -15.21
N HIS A 93 7.20 -2.09 -15.88
CA HIS A 93 8.26 -3.10 -15.85
C HIS A 93 8.79 -3.35 -14.43
N SER A 94 9.01 -2.29 -13.64
CA SER A 94 9.47 -2.46 -12.25
C SER A 94 8.42 -3.20 -11.40
N ARG A 95 7.13 -2.97 -11.63
CA ARG A 95 6.06 -3.71 -10.94
C ARG A 95 6.02 -5.16 -11.36
N PHE A 96 6.20 -5.42 -12.67
CA PHE A 96 6.25 -6.76 -13.22
C PHE A 96 7.43 -7.56 -12.64
N PHE A 97 8.64 -7.01 -12.68
CA PHE A 97 9.81 -7.68 -12.12
C PHE A 97 9.72 -7.85 -10.61
N ALA A 98 9.14 -6.88 -9.87
CA ALA A 98 8.89 -7.06 -8.45
C ALA A 98 7.95 -8.24 -8.17
N LYS A 99 6.86 -8.38 -8.95
CA LYS A 99 5.93 -9.50 -8.84
C LYS A 99 6.61 -10.81 -9.21
N LEU A 100 7.45 -10.82 -10.26
CA LEU A 100 8.22 -11.98 -10.68
C LEU A 100 9.17 -12.46 -9.56
N ILE A 101 9.93 -11.56 -8.94
CA ILE A 101 10.79 -11.89 -7.80
C ILE A 101 9.97 -12.44 -6.64
N ASP A 102 8.85 -11.79 -6.30
CA ASP A 102 7.98 -12.27 -5.22
C ASP A 102 7.42 -13.68 -5.54
N VAL A 103 7.11 -14.00 -6.80
CA VAL A 103 6.69 -15.33 -7.24
C VAL A 103 7.84 -16.34 -7.14
N PHE A 104 9.06 -15.97 -7.54
CA PHE A 104 10.23 -16.85 -7.41
C PHE A 104 10.50 -17.29 -5.97
N LEU A 105 10.14 -16.47 -5.00
CA LEU A 105 10.27 -16.83 -3.58
C LEU A 105 9.31 -17.95 -3.14
N TRP A 106 8.33 -18.32 -3.96
CA TRP A 106 7.44 -19.47 -3.69
C TRP A 106 7.96 -20.78 -4.26
N PHE A 107 8.94 -20.75 -5.18
CA PHE A 107 9.52 -21.97 -5.78
C PHE A 107 10.06 -22.96 -4.75
N PRO A 108 10.76 -22.57 -3.66
CA PRO A 108 11.23 -23.51 -2.68
C PRO A 108 10.12 -24.37 -2.06
N ALA A 109 8.88 -23.83 -1.98
CA ALA A 109 7.74 -24.61 -1.49
C ALA A 109 7.46 -25.86 -2.34
N THR A 110 7.65 -25.77 -3.66
CA THR A 110 7.44 -26.93 -4.56
C THR A 110 8.53 -27.98 -4.38
N PHE A 111 9.77 -27.56 -4.14
CA PHE A 111 10.87 -28.49 -3.86
C PHE A 111 10.69 -29.22 -2.52
N LEU A 112 10.09 -28.58 -1.54
CA LEU A 112 9.81 -29.20 -0.25
C LEU A 112 8.84 -30.38 -0.38
N LEU A 113 7.93 -30.37 -1.35
CA LEU A 113 7.02 -31.50 -1.59
C LEU A 113 7.76 -32.79 -2.00
N THR A 114 8.84 -32.67 -2.74
CA THR A 114 9.62 -33.80 -3.26
C THR A 114 10.86 -34.11 -2.43
N ALA A 115 11.29 -33.19 -1.55
CA ALA A 115 12.50 -33.34 -0.73
C ALA A 115 12.46 -34.52 0.24
N PHE A 116 11.26 -34.99 0.57
CA PHE A 116 11.04 -36.11 1.51
C PHE A 116 10.68 -37.41 0.78
N PHE A 117 10.78 -37.46 -0.54
CA PHE A 117 10.47 -38.66 -1.30
C PHE A 117 11.55 -39.73 -1.14
N THR A 118 11.11 -40.98 -1.03
CA THR A 118 11.99 -42.11 -1.30
C THR A 118 12.26 -42.22 -2.80
N PRO A 119 13.32 -42.91 -3.23
CA PRO A 119 13.58 -43.13 -4.65
C PRO A 119 12.40 -43.72 -5.43
N GLU A 120 11.66 -44.64 -4.81
CA GLU A 120 10.46 -45.28 -5.37
C GLU A 120 9.31 -44.25 -5.53
N GLN A 121 9.09 -43.44 -4.50
CA GLN A 121 8.07 -42.36 -4.56
C GLN A 121 8.42 -41.33 -5.65
N ALA A 122 9.69 -40.94 -5.79
CA ALA A 122 10.15 -40.00 -6.81
C ALA A 122 9.93 -40.57 -8.22
N GLN A 123 10.22 -41.82 -8.45
CA GLN A 123 9.99 -42.48 -9.73
C GLN A 123 8.50 -42.56 -10.06
N LYS A 124 7.68 -42.99 -9.11
CA LYS A 124 6.22 -43.08 -9.27
C LYS A 124 5.59 -41.69 -9.52
N PHE A 125 6.05 -40.69 -8.80
CA PHE A 125 5.62 -39.30 -8.98
C PHE A 125 5.91 -38.80 -10.40
N THR A 126 7.09 -39.07 -10.93
CA THR A 126 7.47 -38.70 -12.29
C THR A 126 6.56 -39.40 -13.31
N GLN A 127 6.35 -40.72 -13.19
CA GLN A 127 5.48 -41.48 -14.08
C GLN A 127 4.03 -40.96 -14.08
N LEU A 128 3.47 -40.68 -12.92
CA LEU A 128 2.11 -40.15 -12.81
C LEU A 128 1.97 -38.74 -13.40
N ASN A 129 2.99 -37.87 -13.22
CA ASN A 129 2.97 -36.54 -13.83
C ASN A 129 3.06 -36.62 -15.35
N GLU A 130 3.89 -37.54 -15.91
CA GLU A 130 3.91 -37.76 -17.35
C GLU A 130 2.57 -38.29 -17.86
N GLN A 131 1.94 -39.22 -17.15
CA GLN A 131 0.61 -39.71 -17.49
C GLN A 131 -0.44 -38.59 -17.46
N LEU A 132 -0.45 -37.77 -16.40
CA LEU A 132 -1.34 -36.63 -16.30
C LEU A 132 -1.14 -35.64 -17.43
N PHE A 133 0.12 -35.32 -17.76
CA PHE A 133 0.45 -34.42 -18.87
C PHE A 133 -0.05 -34.96 -20.22
N ARG A 134 0.12 -36.26 -20.51
CA ARG A 134 -0.41 -36.89 -21.71
C ARG A 134 -1.93 -36.83 -21.76
N LEU A 135 -2.63 -37.11 -20.65
CA LEU A 135 -4.07 -37.02 -20.56
C LEU A 135 -4.57 -35.58 -20.79
N MET A 136 -3.87 -34.58 -20.28
CA MET A 136 -4.22 -33.16 -20.49
C MET A 136 -3.94 -32.66 -21.92
N ALA A 137 -2.98 -33.26 -22.62
CA ALA A 137 -2.64 -32.93 -23.98
C ALA A 137 -3.61 -33.57 -25.02
N ASP A 138 -4.26 -34.67 -24.66
CA ASP A 138 -5.24 -35.36 -25.51
C ASP A 138 -6.62 -34.72 -25.35
N ARG A 139 -7.18 -34.21 -26.44
CA ARG A 139 -8.52 -33.61 -26.47
C ARG A 139 -9.66 -34.58 -26.20
N SER A 140 -9.41 -35.90 -26.35
CA SER A 140 -10.39 -36.97 -26.07
C SER A 140 -10.25 -37.54 -24.66
N SER A 141 -9.42 -36.93 -23.80
CA SER A 141 -9.04 -37.47 -22.49
C SER A 141 -10.25 -37.66 -21.56
N ASP A 142 -10.26 -38.79 -20.88
CA ASP A 142 -11.20 -39.09 -19.82
C ASP A 142 -10.87 -38.23 -18.58
N ILE A 143 -11.74 -37.27 -18.27
CA ILE A 143 -11.64 -36.37 -17.12
C ILE A 143 -11.58 -37.17 -15.81
N ALA A 144 -12.33 -38.27 -15.72
CA ALA A 144 -12.34 -39.11 -14.51
C ALA A 144 -10.99 -39.79 -14.31
N LEU A 145 -10.34 -40.23 -15.38
CA LEU A 145 -9.00 -40.80 -15.31
C LEU A 145 -7.96 -39.74 -14.91
N ALA A 146 -8.04 -38.53 -15.44
CA ALA A 146 -7.15 -37.45 -15.07
C ALA A 146 -7.29 -37.07 -13.57
N GLN A 147 -8.52 -37.03 -13.05
CA GLN A 147 -8.78 -36.80 -11.63
C GLN A 147 -8.24 -37.94 -10.77
N LYS A 148 -8.37 -39.20 -11.19
CA LYS A 148 -7.80 -40.33 -10.47
C LYS A 148 -6.28 -40.22 -10.39
N VAL A 149 -5.61 -39.96 -11.48
CA VAL A 149 -4.14 -39.78 -11.51
C VAL A 149 -3.71 -38.62 -10.61
N GLN A 150 -4.43 -37.50 -10.64
CA GLN A 150 -4.15 -36.37 -9.75
C GLN A 150 -4.29 -36.74 -8.27
N THR A 151 -5.31 -37.53 -7.91
CA THR A 151 -5.50 -38.02 -6.55
C THR A 151 -4.36 -38.94 -6.12
N GLU A 152 -3.89 -39.81 -7.01
CA GLU A 152 -2.73 -40.69 -6.76
C GLU A 152 -1.43 -39.90 -6.56
N ILE A 153 -1.22 -38.83 -7.34
CA ILE A 153 -0.08 -37.90 -7.15
C ILE A 153 -0.11 -37.29 -5.75
N LEU A 154 -1.27 -36.80 -5.31
CA LEU A 154 -1.40 -36.21 -3.98
C LEU A 154 -1.19 -37.22 -2.85
N ALA A 155 -1.62 -38.48 -3.03
CA ALA A 155 -1.49 -39.53 -2.06
C ALA A 155 -0.04 -40.03 -1.84
N ILE A 156 0.84 -39.85 -2.82
CA ILE A 156 2.26 -40.20 -2.71
C ILE A 156 3.04 -39.26 -1.79
N ILE A 157 2.57 -37.99 -1.70
CA ILE A 157 3.29 -36.93 -0.98
C ILE A 157 3.23 -37.22 0.54
N PRO A 158 4.39 -37.42 1.22
CA PRO A 158 4.41 -37.71 2.64
C PRO A 158 3.86 -36.53 3.47
N THR A 159 3.27 -36.83 4.61
CA THR A 159 2.75 -35.80 5.54
C THR A 159 3.82 -34.80 5.96
N GLN A 160 5.08 -35.28 6.16
CA GLN A 160 6.21 -34.41 6.49
C GLN A 160 6.47 -33.34 5.42
N ALA A 161 6.32 -33.69 4.14
CA ALA A 161 6.46 -32.76 3.02
C ALA A 161 5.38 -31.66 3.07
N TRP A 162 4.14 -32.04 3.33
CA TRP A 162 3.04 -31.08 3.51
C TRP A 162 3.29 -30.16 4.70
N MET A 163 3.73 -30.70 5.83
CA MET A 163 4.04 -29.88 7.01
C MET A 163 5.18 -28.90 6.73
N ALA A 164 6.27 -29.36 6.11
CA ALA A 164 7.40 -28.51 5.76
C ALA A 164 6.98 -27.38 4.80
N MET A 165 6.18 -27.71 3.78
CA MET A 165 5.62 -26.72 2.85
C MET A 165 4.73 -25.71 3.58
N CYS A 166 3.82 -26.15 4.45
CA CYS A 166 2.96 -25.26 5.24
C CYS A 166 3.77 -24.30 6.14
N VAL A 167 4.78 -24.83 6.84
CA VAL A 167 5.68 -24.00 7.68
C VAL A 167 6.39 -22.95 6.83
N TYR A 168 6.91 -23.34 5.67
CA TYR A 168 7.55 -22.42 4.74
C TYR A 168 6.60 -21.32 4.26
N ILE A 169 5.39 -21.70 3.84
CA ILE A 169 4.36 -20.77 3.36
C ILE A 169 4.00 -19.77 4.47
N ILE A 170 3.75 -20.24 5.69
CA ILE A 170 3.42 -19.38 6.83
C ILE A 170 4.57 -18.43 7.14
N ALA A 171 5.81 -18.92 7.18
CA ALA A 171 6.99 -18.10 7.42
C ALA A 171 7.12 -17.00 6.34
N MET A 172 6.97 -17.36 5.07
CA MET A 172 7.01 -16.40 3.95
C MET A 172 5.89 -15.37 4.02
N LEU A 173 4.67 -15.77 4.37
CA LEU A 173 3.56 -14.85 4.56
C LEU A 173 3.82 -13.87 5.71
N MET A 174 4.37 -14.34 6.84
CA MET A 174 4.73 -13.50 7.97
C MET A 174 5.81 -12.48 7.60
N VAL A 175 6.87 -12.91 6.89
CA VAL A 175 7.93 -12.01 6.41
C VAL A 175 7.37 -10.96 5.45
N GLN A 176 6.54 -11.35 4.50
CA GLN A 176 5.92 -10.44 3.55
C GLN A 176 4.96 -9.45 4.25
N ALA A 177 4.13 -9.93 5.19
CA ALA A 177 3.23 -9.08 5.97
C ALA A 177 4.00 -8.04 6.80
N PHE A 178 5.07 -8.47 7.47
CA PHE A 178 5.93 -7.57 8.23
C PHE A 178 6.59 -6.49 7.36
N LEU A 179 7.17 -6.88 6.23
CA LEU A 179 7.84 -5.95 5.32
C LEU A 179 6.85 -4.95 4.69
N ILE A 180 5.69 -5.42 4.25
CA ILE A 180 4.65 -4.56 3.68
C ILE A 180 4.10 -3.62 4.76
N GLY A 181 3.86 -4.12 5.96
CA GLY A 181 3.37 -3.32 7.09
C GLY A 181 4.35 -2.23 7.52
N LYS A 182 5.66 -2.55 7.59
CA LYS A 182 6.70 -1.63 8.05
C LYS A 182 7.10 -0.59 7.00
N SER A 183 7.19 -0.98 5.74
CA SER A 183 7.80 -0.16 4.69
C SER A 183 6.93 0.04 3.44
N GLY A 184 5.75 -0.58 3.38
CA GLY A 184 4.92 -0.60 2.17
C GLY A 184 5.54 -1.39 1.02
N GLN A 185 6.50 -2.28 1.30
CA GLN A 185 7.29 -2.96 0.27
C GLN A 185 7.34 -4.47 0.54
N SER A 186 7.02 -5.31 -0.47
CA SER A 186 7.41 -6.72 -0.49
C SER A 186 8.92 -6.85 -0.76
N ILE A 187 9.46 -8.06 -0.70
CA ILE A 187 10.89 -8.31 -1.01
C ILE A 187 11.20 -7.84 -2.44
N GLY A 188 10.41 -8.24 -3.43
CA GLY A 188 10.60 -7.83 -4.83
C GLY A 188 10.47 -6.32 -5.01
N LYS A 189 9.51 -5.66 -4.34
CA LYS A 189 9.35 -4.21 -4.40
C LYS A 189 10.51 -3.46 -3.74
N LYS A 190 11.07 -4.02 -2.66
CA LYS A 190 12.23 -3.44 -1.99
C LYS A 190 13.48 -3.45 -2.88
N LEU A 191 13.71 -4.56 -3.60
CA LEU A 191 14.82 -4.69 -4.56
C LEU A 191 14.69 -3.70 -5.72
N LEU A 192 13.48 -3.47 -6.22
CA LEU A 192 13.24 -2.53 -7.33
C LEU A 192 12.94 -1.10 -6.89
N LYS A 193 13.15 -0.78 -5.60
CA LYS A 193 12.99 0.58 -5.05
C LYS A 193 11.61 1.18 -5.33
N ILE A 194 10.56 0.38 -5.24
CA ILE A 194 9.17 0.83 -5.37
C ILE A 194 8.40 0.54 -4.07
N LYS A 195 7.40 1.35 -3.73
CA LYS A 195 6.60 1.19 -2.51
C LYS A 195 5.12 1.43 -2.74
N ILE A 196 4.31 0.83 -1.87
CA ILE A 196 2.85 1.01 -1.81
C ILE A 196 2.57 2.23 -0.93
N VAL A 197 1.73 3.12 -1.45
CA VAL A 197 1.26 4.31 -0.73
C VAL A 197 -0.24 4.49 -0.97
N ASP A 198 -0.88 5.32 -0.16
CA ASP A 198 -2.26 5.73 -0.35
C ASP A 198 -2.44 6.43 -1.71
N ALA A 199 -3.55 6.15 -2.40
CA ALA A 199 -3.79 6.65 -3.75
C ALA A 199 -3.95 8.16 -3.81
N GLU A 200 -4.55 8.76 -2.79
CA GLU A 200 -4.87 10.19 -2.73
C GLU A 200 -3.74 10.96 -2.05
N THR A 201 -3.42 10.60 -0.81
CA THR A 201 -2.49 11.36 0.04
C THR A 201 -1.02 11.04 -0.20
N SER A 202 -0.70 9.91 -0.89
CA SER A 202 0.67 9.38 -1.01
C SER A 202 1.35 9.06 0.33
N ALA A 203 0.58 9.02 1.42
CA ALA A 203 1.05 8.64 2.75
C ALA A 203 1.27 7.11 2.86
N PRO A 204 2.01 6.63 3.87
CA PRO A 204 2.10 5.22 4.17
C PRO A 204 0.73 4.59 4.43
N VAL A 205 0.52 3.38 3.94
CA VAL A 205 -0.75 2.65 4.10
C VAL A 205 -0.66 1.71 5.30
N SER A 206 -1.77 1.53 6.02
CA SER A 206 -1.83 0.56 7.12
C SER A 206 -1.60 -0.86 6.63
N SER A 207 -1.00 -1.72 7.48
CA SER A 207 -0.70 -3.13 7.17
C SER A 207 -1.95 -3.90 6.74
N VAL A 208 -3.11 -3.62 7.35
CA VAL A 208 -4.39 -4.26 7.01
C VAL A 208 -4.78 -3.94 5.57
N ARG A 209 -4.73 -2.70 5.15
CA ARG A 209 -5.06 -2.31 3.77
C ARG A 209 -4.03 -2.83 2.77
N ALA A 210 -2.73 -2.68 3.09
CA ALA A 210 -1.64 -3.01 2.19
C ALA A 210 -1.41 -4.53 2.03
N PHE A 211 -1.65 -5.34 3.05
CA PHE A 211 -1.44 -6.77 3.04
C PHE A 211 -2.75 -7.55 2.90
N TRP A 212 -3.71 -7.38 3.83
CA TRP A 212 -4.93 -8.18 3.83
C TRP A 212 -5.86 -7.85 2.66
N LEU A 213 -6.30 -6.61 2.54
CA LEU A 213 -7.23 -6.20 1.47
C LEU A 213 -6.59 -6.30 0.08
N ARG A 214 -5.31 -5.92 -0.04
CA ARG A 214 -4.62 -5.85 -1.32
C ARG A 214 -4.06 -7.20 -1.78
N SER A 215 -3.46 -7.99 -0.87
CA SER A 215 -2.74 -9.20 -1.24
C SER A 215 -3.53 -10.47 -0.91
N MET A 216 -4.04 -10.63 0.31
CA MET A 216 -4.68 -11.87 0.74
C MET A 216 -6.00 -12.13 0.02
N VAL A 217 -6.83 -11.11 -0.18
CA VAL A 217 -8.10 -11.27 -0.93
C VAL A 217 -7.82 -11.86 -2.31
N PHE A 218 -6.78 -11.37 -3.01
CA PHE A 218 -6.45 -11.84 -4.35
C PHE A 218 -5.76 -13.21 -4.35
N VAL A 219 -4.99 -13.56 -3.32
CA VAL A 219 -4.46 -14.92 -3.15
C VAL A 219 -5.62 -15.92 -3.00
N ILE A 220 -6.58 -15.63 -2.13
CA ILE A 220 -7.76 -16.48 -1.93
C ILE A 220 -8.61 -16.58 -3.21
N LEU A 221 -8.84 -15.45 -3.88
CA LEU A 221 -9.58 -15.44 -5.14
C LEU A 221 -8.90 -16.29 -6.23
N ASN A 222 -7.58 -16.22 -6.35
CA ASN A 222 -6.83 -17.04 -7.30
C ASN A 222 -6.84 -18.53 -6.94
N MET A 223 -6.94 -18.87 -5.67
CA MET A 223 -7.10 -20.28 -5.24
C MET A 223 -8.48 -20.83 -5.60
N ILE A 224 -9.54 -19.99 -5.55
CA ILE A 224 -10.93 -20.44 -5.77
C ILE A 224 -11.31 -20.42 -7.25
N ILE A 225 -10.91 -19.40 -8.02
CA ILE A 225 -11.50 -19.09 -9.35
C ILE A 225 -10.52 -19.36 -10.52
N LEU A 226 -9.30 -19.87 -10.24
CA LEU A 226 -8.23 -20.11 -11.24
C LEU A 226 -7.32 -18.87 -11.49
N PRO A 227 -6.09 -19.10 -12.04
CA PRO A 227 -5.08 -18.07 -12.29
C PRO A 227 -5.49 -17.00 -13.33
N LEU A 228 -6.65 -17.14 -13.97
CA LEU A 228 -7.20 -16.14 -14.90
C LEU A 228 -7.41 -14.76 -14.25
N ILE A 229 -7.74 -14.73 -12.95
CA ILE A 229 -7.88 -13.46 -12.21
C ILE A 229 -6.58 -12.67 -12.20
N SER A 230 -5.43 -13.34 -12.05
CA SER A 230 -4.12 -12.68 -12.10
C SER A 230 -3.82 -12.03 -13.44
N VAL A 231 -4.31 -12.59 -14.54
CA VAL A 231 -4.17 -12.03 -15.88
C VAL A 231 -5.05 -10.78 -16.02
N ILE A 232 -6.34 -10.91 -15.68
CA ILE A 232 -7.31 -9.80 -15.73
C ILE A 232 -6.83 -8.66 -14.83
N GLU A 233 -6.42 -8.96 -13.61
CA GLU A 233 -5.88 -8.01 -12.65
C GLU A 233 -4.70 -7.21 -13.22
N SER A 234 -3.80 -7.90 -13.93
CA SER A 234 -2.62 -7.29 -14.53
C SER A 234 -2.98 -6.34 -15.68
N LEU A 235 -4.04 -6.62 -16.44
CA LEU A 235 -4.52 -5.73 -17.50
C LEU A 235 -4.99 -4.37 -16.97
N PHE A 236 -5.61 -4.32 -15.80
CA PHE A 236 -5.98 -3.05 -15.17
C PHE A 236 -4.77 -2.15 -14.86
N ALA A 237 -3.59 -2.73 -14.63
CA ALA A 237 -2.37 -1.97 -14.37
C ALA A 237 -1.84 -1.23 -15.61
N LEU A 238 -2.32 -1.56 -16.81
CA LEU A 238 -1.95 -0.89 -18.06
C LEU A 238 -2.67 0.45 -18.27
N GLY A 239 -3.71 0.74 -17.46
CA GLY A 239 -4.46 2.00 -17.54
C GLY A 239 -3.64 3.23 -17.12
N LYS A 240 -4.16 4.45 -17.38
CA LYS A 240 -3.50 5.74 -17.08
C LYS A 240 -3.02 5.85 -15.63
N ASN A 241 -3.79 5.36 -14.67
CA ASN A 241 -3.45 5.42 -13.24
C ASN A 241 -2.48 4.30 -12.80
N ARG A 242 -2.13 3.39 -13.70
CA ARG A 242 -1.25 2.24 -13.41
C ARG A 242 -1.63 1.50 -12.13
N GLN A 243 -2.94 1.37 -11.86
CA GLN A 243 -3.49 0.67 -10.70
C GLN A 243 -4.09 -0.67 -11.12
N ALA A 244 -3.58 -1.77 -10.58
CA ALA A 244 -4.21 -3.07 -10.71
C ALA A 244 -5.54 -3.13 -9.93
N LEU A 245 -6.33 -4.17 -10.12
CA LEU A 245 -7.64 -4.28 -9.47
C LEU A 245 -7.51 -4.28 -7.94
N HIS A 246 -6.51 -4.99 -7.39
CA HIS A 246 -6.22 -4.98 -5.96
C HIS A 246 -5.78 -3.60 -5.44
N ASP A 247 -5.08 -2.81 -6.26
CA ASP A 247 -4.68 -1.44 -5.91
C ASP A 247 -5.91 -0.53 -5.76
N LYS A 248 -6.88 -0.68 -6.68
CA LYS A 248 -8.14 0.07 -6.63
C LYS A 248 -8.98 -0.32 -5.42
N LEU A 249 -9.12 -1.63 -5.14
CA LEU A 249 -9.88 -2.13 -3.99
C LEU A 249 -9.32 -1.60 -2.66
N ALA A 250 -8.01 -1.59 -2.51
CA ALA A 250 -7.32 -1.10 -1.31
C ALA A 250 -7.09 0.41 -1.31
N LYS A 251 -7.53 1.17 -2.34
CA LYS A 251 -7.26 2.60 -2.55
C LYS A 251 -5.75 2.91 -2.39
N THR A 252 -4.92 2.16 -3.10
CA THR A 252 -3.46 2.30 -3.06
C THR A 252 -2.90 2.56 -4.45
N LYS A 253 -1.67 3.07 -4.50
CA LYS A 253 -0.86 3.18 -5.71
C LYS A 253 0.57 2.75 -5.41
N VAL A 254 1.32 2.37 -6.44
CA VAL A 254 2.74 2.02 -6.31
C VAL A 254 3.57 3.14 -6.90
N VAL A 255 4.54 3.63 -6.13
CA VAL A 255 5.40 4.76 -6.50
C VAL A 255 6.87 4.37 -6.41
N GLN A 256 7.73 5.13 -7.07
CA GLN A 256 9.18 5.04 -6.87
C GLN A 256 9.54 5.56 -5.48
N LYS A 257 10.60 4.97 -4.90
CA LYS A 257 11.09 5.38 -3.58
C LYS A 257 12.18 6.43 -3.71
#